data_b2513c4076d834ad895e0a38537e4466
#
_entry.id   b2513c4076d834ad895e0a38537e4466
#
_cell.length_a   1.000
_cell.length_b   1.000
_cell.length_c   1.000
_cell.angle_alpha   90.00
_cell.angle_beta   90.00
_cell.angle_gamma   90.00
#
_symmetry.space_group_name_H-M   'P 1'
#
loop_
_entity.id
_entity.type
_entity.pdbx_description
1 polymer ?
#
loop_
_entity_poly.entity_id
_entity_poly.type
_entity_poly.pdbx_seq_one_letter_code
_entity_poly.pdbx_strand_id
1 'polypeptide(L)'
;MNRYLKRFVVLGAIATSASAHEIASNRATLVLRDGQHLSLTFFVDYPSVLHQVLAPQRPLKEFVLMHAAMKPQEFQSHLLDAQRKLQSAIGMKLDNGKSAALTQWAWPQAKAVQAALQQRAMQSVVAPADHAHEAQMQIRAQASSSNKSDFTTVTLQLPLQFQQMLVVSYQPKQVWIKPGAASPAIEF
;
A
#
# COMPACT_ATOMS: atom_id res chain seq x y z
N MET A 1 -13.89 57.58 45.92
CA MET A 1 -14.74 57.11 44.78
C MET A 1 -13.84 56.40 43.77
N ASN A 2 -13.57 55.08 44.00
CA ASN A 2 -12.60 54.29 43.26
C ASN A 2 -13.34 53.39 42.26
N ARG A 3 -13.15 53.62 40.94
CA ARG A 3 -13.66 52.78 39.87
C ARG A 3 -12.57 51.77 39.51
N TYR A 4 -12.74 50.51 39.90
CA TYR A 4 -11.92 49.39 39.42
C TYR A 4 -12.36 48.97 38.02
N LEU A 5 -11.50 49.24 37.03
CA LEU A 5 -11.66 48.79 35.64
C LEU A 5 -11.13 47.37 35.53
N LYS A 6 -12.03 46.39 35.56
CA LYS A 6 -11.67 44.97 35.31
C LYS A 6 -11.33 44.78 33.81
N ARG A 7 -10.04 44.59 33.51
CA ARG A 7 -9.58 44.17 32.18
C ARG A 7 -9.86 42.67 32.02
N PHE A 8 -10.82 42.35 31.18
CA PHE A 8 -11.02 40.97 30.67
C PHE A 8 -9.99 40.71 29.59
N VAL A 9 -9.02 39.84 29.88
CA VAL A 9 -8.11 39.26 28.88
C VAL A 9 -8.81 38.03 28.30
N VAL A 10 -9.34 38.14 27.08
CA VAL A 10 -9.85 36.99 26.31
C VAL A 10 -8.65 36.29 25.69
N LEU A 11 -8.23 35.16 26.29
CA LEU A 11 -7.26 34.25 25.69
C LEU A 11 -7.96 33.50 24.54
N GLY A 12 -7.77 33.94 23.31
CA GLY A 12 -8.18 33.20 22.11
C GLY A 12 -7.36 31.92 21.97
N ALA A 13 -7.96 30.77 22.28
CA ALA A 13 -7.38 29.46 21.97
C ALA A 13 -7.35 29.29 20.48
N ILE A 14 -6.18 29.44 19.85
CA ILE A 14 -5.96 29.06 18.46
C ILE A 14 -5.92 27.53 18.42
N ALA A 15 -7.05 26.90 18.12
CA ALA A 15 -7.11 25.49 17.77
C ALA A 15 -6.42 25.32 16.41
N THR A 16 -5.13 24.99 16.42
CA THR A 16 -4.45 24.47 15.23
C THR A 16 -5.07 23.11 14.93
N SER A 17 -5.95 23.07 13.94
CA SER A 17 -6.39 21.80 13.36
C SER A 17 -5.16 21.12 12.79
N ALA A 18 -4.62 20.14 13.51
CA ALA A 18 -3.67 19.18 12.98
C ALA A 18 -4.43 18.39 11.92
N SER A 19 -4.36 18.82 10.66
CA SER A 19 -4.75 17.97 9.54
C SER A 19 -3.78 16.79 9.57
N ALA A 20 -4.26 15.65 10.04
CA ALA A 20 -3.61 14.37 9.79
C ALA A 20 -3.62 14.19 8.27
N HIS A 21 -2.54 14.62 7.61
CA HIS A 21 -2.32 14.30 6.22
C HIS A 21 -2.30 12.77 6.15
N GLU A 22 -3.37 12.21 5.63
CA GLU A 22 -3.41 10.80 5.24
C GLU A 22 -2.21 10.60 4.32
N ILE A 23 -1.26 9.76 4.78
CA ILE A 23 -0.03 9.51 4.02
C ILE A 23 -0.48 8.74 2.78
N ALA A 24 -0.78 9.45 1.70
CA ALA A 24 -1.12 8.90 0.39
C ALA A 24 0.10 8.28 -0.32
N SER A 25 1.07 7.77 0.46
CA SER A 25 2.28 7.14 -0.06
C SER A 25 2.08 5.64 -0.19
N ASN A 26 2.68 5.06 -1.23
CA ASN A 26 2.75 3.61 -1.37
C ASN A 26 3.31 2.98 -0.10
N ARG A 27 2.74 1.87 0.33
CA ARG A 27 3.08 1.21 1.59
C ARG A 27 3.26 -0.28 1.38
N ALA A 28 4.24 -0.86 2.05
CA ALA A 28 4.38 -2.30 2.20
C ALA A 28 4.22 -2.69 3.67
N THR A 29 3.49 -3.77 3.92
CA THR A 29 3.36 -4.37 5.24
C THR A 29 3.94 -5.78 5.20
N LEU A 30 4.88 -6.06 6.11
CA LEU A 30 5.51 -7.35 6.32
C LEU A 30 5.06 -7.92 7.64
N VAL A 31 4.49 -9.12 7.62
CA VAL A 31 4.02 -9.82 8.83
C VAL A 31 4.72 -11.16 8.94
N LEU A 32 5.61 -11.29 9.91
CA LEU A 32 6.27 -12.57 10.21
C LEU A 32 5.39 -13.39 11.15
N ARG A 33 4.93 -14.56 10.69
CA ARG A 33 4.14 -15.52 11.46
C ARG A 33 4.99 -16.74 11.80
N ASP A 34 4.92 -17.19 13.03
CA ASP A 34 5.57 -18.43 13.53
C ASP A 34 7.09 -18.50 13.26
N GLY A 35 7.72 -17.37 12.94
CA GLY A 35 9.14 -17.30 12.59
C GLY A 35 9.50 -17.96 11.26
N GLN A 36 8.53 -18.52 10.52
CA GLN A 36 8.76 -19.29 9.28
C GLN A 36 7.92 -18.83 8.09
N HIS A 37 6.89 -18.03 8.33
CA HIS A 37 5.99 -17.54 7.29
C HIS A 37 5.97 -16.02 7.28
N LEU A 38 6.39 -15.43 6.19
CA LEU A 38 6.34 -13.99 5.98
C LEU A 38 5.26 -13.65 4.95
N SER A 39 4.28 -12.85 5.37
CA SER A 39 3.26 -12.30 4.49
C SER A 39 3.64 -10.87 4.09
N LEU A 40 3.59 -10.57 2.81
CA LEU A 40 3.82 -9.25 2.25
C LEU A 40 2.52 -8.73 1.66
N THR A 41 2.21 -7.46 1.95
CA THR A 41 1.09 -6.75 1.33
C THR A 41 1.59 -5.38 0.88
N PHE A 42 1.49 -5.11 -0.40
CA PHE A 42 1.80 -3.81 -1.00
C PHE A 42 0.49 -3.07 -1.26
N PHE A 43 0.43 -1.82 -0.84
CA PHE A 43 -0.65 -0.87 -1.12
C PHE A 43 -0.08 0.18 -2.06
N VAL A 44 -0.54 0.21 -3.29
CA VAL A 44 0.03 1.07 -4.33
C VAL A 44 -1.07 1.74 -5.16
N ASP A 45 -0.79 2.92 -5.68
CA ASP A 45 -1.56 3.50 -6.79
C ASP A 45 -1.34 2.65 -8.04
N TYR A 46 -2.14 1.58 -8.15
CA TYR A 46 -1.94 0.57 -9.19
C TYR A 46 -2.10 1.12 -10.61
N PRO A 47 -3.04 2.03 -10.93
CA PRO A 47 -3.08 2.74 -12.20
C PRO A 47 -1.77 3.43 -12.59
N SER A 48 -1.13 4.15 -11.67
CA SER A 48 0.15 4.80 -11.90
C SER A 48 1.29 3.78 -12.08
N VAL A 49 1.29 2.70 -11.30
CA VAL A 49 2.25 1.59 -11.46
C VAL A 49 2.12 0.96 -12.85
N LEU A 50 0.89 0.67 -13.29
CA LEU A 50 0.64 0.11 -14.63
C LEU A 50 1.12 1.04 -15.74
N HIS A 51 0.86 2.33 -15.63
CA HIS A 51 1.35 3.33 -16.58
C HIS A 51 2.88 3.25 -16.71
N GLN A 52 3.60 3.24 -15.57
CA GLN A 52 5.06 3.17 -15.55
C GLN A 52 5.63 1.85 -16.12
N VAL A 53 4.87 0.74 -16.04
CA VAL A 53 5.29 -0.57 -16.57
C VAL A 53 4.99 -0.72 -18.05
N LEU A 54 3.81 -0.24 -18.50
CA LEU A 54 3.30 -0.52 -19.83
C LEU A 54 3.60 0.60 -20.85
N ALA A 55 3.59 1.86 -20.41
CA ALA A 55 3.74 3.00 -21.31
C ALA A 55 4.36 4.23 -20.61
N PRO A 56 5.57 4.15 -20.04
CA PRO A 56 6.17 5.23 -19.26
C PRO A 56 6.40 6.51 -20.07
N GLN A 57 6.51 6.40 -21.40
CA GLN A 57 6.74 7.55 -22.29
C GLN A 57 5.44 8.26 -22.72
N ARG A 58 4.27 7.68 -22.40
CA ARG A 58 2.99 8.25 -22.74
C ARG A 58 2.49 9.11 -21.57
N PRO A 59 1.81 10.24 -21.80
CA PRO A 59 1.17 10.97 -20.71
C PRO A 59 0.19 10.10 -19.92
N LEU A 60 0.19 10.19 -18.59
CA LEU A 60 -0.68 9.38 -17.73
C LEU A 60 -2.16 9.50 -18.10
N LYS A 61 -2.63 10.73 -18.44
CA LYS A 61 -4.01 10.97 -18.84
C LYS A 61 -4.39 10.16 -20.09
N GLU A 62 -3.53 10.12 -21.10
CA GLU A 62 -3.78 9.35 -22.32
C GLU A 62 -3.78 7.83 -22.04
N PHE A 63 -2.83 7.37 -21.22
CA PHE A 63 -2.77 5.98 -20.78
C PHE A 63 -4.07 5.56 -20.09
N VAL A 64 -4.56 6.39 -19.14
CA VAL A 64 -5.79 6.13 -18.39
C VAL A 64 -6.99 6.05 -19.33
N LEU A 65 -7.16 7.02 -20.23
CA LEU A 65 -8.29 7.04 -21.19
C LEU A 65 -8.29 5.82 -22.10
N MET A 66 -7.12 5.46 -22.65
CA MET A 66 -6.97 4.32 -23.55
C MET A 66 -7.30 2.99 -22.86
N HIS A 67 -6.76 2.75 -21.66
CA HIS A 67 -6.98 1.49 -20.95
C HIS A 67 -8.35 1.40 -20.29
N ALA A 68 -8.96 2.53 -19.90
CA ALA A 68 -10.33 2.59 -19.43
C ALA A 68 -11.36 2.16 -20.51
N ALA A 69 -11.08 2.49 -21.78
CA ALA A 69 -11.94 2.17 -22.93
C ALA A 69 -11.60 0.82 -23.62
N MET A 70 -10.54 0.16 -23.19
CA MET A 70 -10.06 -1.08 -23.80
C MET A 70 -11.06 -2.25 -23.60
N LYS A 71 -11.12 -3.17 -24.55
CA LYS A 71 -11.92 -4.39 -24.40
C LYS A 71 -11.41 -5.23 -23.22
N PRO A 72 -12.31 -5.85 -22.42
CA PRO A 72 -11.90 -6.57 -21.21
C PRO A 72 -10.82 -7.64 -21.42
N GLN A 73 -10.91 -8.43 -22.50
CA GLN A 73 -9.92 -9.48 -22.78
C GLN A 73 -8.54 -8.91 -23.13
N GLU A 74 -8.51 -7.83 -23.91
CA GLU A 74 -7.27 -7.13 -24.28
C GLU A 74 -6.64 -6.49 -23.04
N PHE A 75 -7.45 -5.81 -22.23
CA PHE A 75 -7.01 -5.23 -20.96
C PHE A 75 -6.41 -6.29 -20.02
N GLN A 76 -7.09 -7.44 -19.90
CA GLN A 76 -6.59 -8.54 -19.07
C GLN A 76 -5.22 -9.05 -19.55
N SER A 77 -4.99 -9.14 -20.86
CA SER A 77 -3.69 -9.55 -21.41
C SER A 77 -2.58 -8.57 -21.02
N HIS A 78 -2.83 -7.26 -21.20
CA HIS A 78 -1.88 -6.21 -20.79
C HIS A 78 -1.60 -6.24 -19.29
N LEU A 79 -2.64 -6.46 -18.48
CA LEU A 79 -2.51 -6.57 -17.02
C LEU A 79 -1.62 -7.75 -16.61
N LEU A 80 -1.82 -8.92 -17.23
CA LEU A 80 -1.00 -10.11 -16.96
C LEU A 80 0.47 -9.90 -17.33
N ASP A 81 0.74 -9.19 -18.43
CA ASP A 81 2.10 -8.84 -18.82
C ASP A 81 2.77 -7.91 -17.80
N ALA A 82 2.03 -6.89 -17.33
CA ALA A 82 2.51 -5.99 -16.29
C ALA A 82 2.78 -6.73 -14.97
N GLN A 83 1.87 -7.62 -14.56
CA GLN A 83 2.02 -8.44 -13.35
C GLN A 83 3.26 -9.31 -13.41
N ARG A 84 3.53 -9.99 -14.54
CA ARG A 84 4.75 -10.80 -14.73
C ARG A 84 6.03 -9.97 -14.62
N LYS A 85 6.06 -8.78 -15.23
CA LYS A 85 7.21 -7.86 -15.15
C LYS A 85 7.44 -7.40 -13.71
N LEU A 86 6.40 -6.99 -13.01
CA LEU A 86 6.49 -6.56 -11.62
C LEU A 86 6.94 -7.71 -10.72
N GLN A 87 6.33 -8.89 -10.87
CA GLN A 87 6.67 -10.07 -10.07
C GLN A 87 8.14 -10.46 -10.22
N SER A 88 8.69 -10.42 -11.42
CA SER A 88 10.10 -10.74 -11.67
C SER A 88 11.07 -9.68 -11.12
N ALA A 89 10.61 -8.45 -10.91
CA ALA A 89 11.41 -7.34 -10.39
C ALA A 89 11.36 -7.21 -8.86
N ILE A 90 10.40 -7.86 -8.20
CA ILE A 90 10.31 -7.89 -6.75
C ILE A 90 11.15 -9.03 -6.21
N GLY A 91 12.17 -8.69 -5.42
CA GLY A 91 13.06 -9.66 -4.80
C GLY A 91 13.10 -9.54 -3.29
N MET A 92 13.46 -10.63 -2.61
CA MET A 92 13.71 -10.64 -1.18
C MET A 92 14.98 -11.43 -0.88
N LYS A 93 15.85 -10.85 -0.05
CA LYS A 93 17.06 -11.51 0.46
C LYS A 93 16.92 -11.68 1.97
N LEU A 94 17.39 -12.84 2.44
CA LEU A 94 17.48 -13.19 3.86
C LEU A 94 18.80 -12.67 4.44
N ASP A 95 18.92 -12.74 5.78
CA ASP A 95 20.14 -12.34 6.51
C ASP A 95 21.41 -13.03 6.01
N ASN A 96 21.31 -14.31 5.66
CA ASN A 96 22.42 -15.10 5.11
C ASN A 96 22.74 -14.79 3.62
N GLY A 97 22.14 -13.75 3.05
CA GLY A 97 22.33 -13.33 1.65
C GLY A 97 21.59 -14.19 0.61
N LYS A 98 20.92 -15.29 1.01
CA LYS A 98 20.14 -16.12 0.10
C LYS A 98 18.86 -15.40 -0.33
N SER A 99 18.46 -15.63 -1.57
CA SER A 99 17.16 -15.15 -2.06
C SER A 99 16.04 -16.03 -1.50
N ALA A 100 14.98 -15.39 -0.97
CA ALA A 100 13.76 -16.07 -0.60
C ALA A 100 12.77 -16.03 -1.77
N ALA A 101 12.15 -17.15 -2.07
CA ALA A 101 11.14 -17.24 -3.09
C ALA A 101 9.84 -16.61 -2.60
N LEU A 102 9.31 -15.66 -3.36
CA LEU A 102 7.97 -15.10 -3.15
C LEU A 102 6.97 -15.92 -3.94
N THR A 103 5.97 -16.43 -3.25
CA THR A 103 4.94 -17.34 -3.79
C THR A 103 3.54 -16.83 -3.43
N GLN A 104 2.51 -17.56 -3.84
CA GLN A 104 1.11 -17.28 -3.52
C GLN A 104 0.71 -15.83 -3.82
N TRP A 105 1.13 -15.36 -4.99
CA TRP A 105 0.81 -14.02 -5.45
C TRP A 105 -0.70 -13.83 -5.63
N ALA A 106 -1.23 -12.75 -5.06
CA ALA A 106 -2.61 -12.31 -5.27
C ALA A 106 -2.58 -10.88 -5.78
N TRP A 107 -3.01 -10.70 -7.02
CA TRP A 107 -3.06 -9.44 -7.73
C TRP A 107 -4.47 -8.88 -7.79
N PRO A 108 -4.65 -7.55 -7.96
CA PRO A 108 -5.95 -6.98 -8.22
C PRO A 108 -6.59 -7.58 -9.47
N GLN A 109 -7.89 -7.83 -9.41
CA GLN A 109 -8.64 -8.38 -10.53
C GLN A 109 -8.76 -7.36 -11.67
N ALA A 110 -8.70 -7.80 -12.92
CA ALA A 110 -8.74 -6.95 -14.10
C ALA A 110 -9.98 -6.01 -14.10
N LYS A 111 -11.14 -6.53 -13.73
CA LYS A 111 -12.37 -5.73 -13.63
C LYS A 111 -12.24 -4.58 -12.62
N ALA A 112 -11.64 -4.83 -11.46
CA ALA A 112 -11.45 -3.81 -10.43
C ALA A 112 -10.44 -2.74 -10.88
N VAL A 113 -9.35 -3.17 -11.52
CA VAL A 113 -8.32 -2.24 -12.05
C VAL A 113 -8.90 -1.39 -13.17
N GLN A 114 -9.65 -1.98 -14.10
CA GLN A 114 -10.27 -1.24 -15.19
C GLN A 114 -11.31 -0.24 -14.67
N ALA A 115 -12.11 -0.62 -13.65
CA ALA A 115 -13.05 0.29 -13.01
C ALA A 115 -12.34 1.50 -12.37
N ALA A 116 -11.19 1.29 -11.71
CA ALA A 116 -10.40 2.38 -11.16
C ALA A 116 -9.85 3.32 -12.25
N LEU A 117 -9.40 2.78 -13.39
CA LEU A 117 -8.99 3.59 -14.54
C LEU A 117 -10.16 4.39 -15.12
N GLN A 118 -11.36 3.79 -15.23
CA GLN A 118 -12.58 4.47 -15.68
C GLN A 118 -12.96 5.61 -14.72
N GLN A 119 -12.92 5.37 -13.42
CA GLN A 119 -13.18 6.39 -12.42
C GLN A 119 -12.17 7.54 -12.52
N ARG A 120 -10.88 7.25 -12.65
CA ARG A 120 -9.83 8.26 -12.83
C ARG A 120 -10.00 9.05 -14.13
N ALA A 121 -10.40 8.39 -15.22
CA ALA A 121 -10.74 9.05 -16.48
C ALA A 121 -11.87 10.07 -16.32
N MET A 122 -12.95 9.67 -15.63
CA MET A 122 -14.09 10.58 -15.36
C MET A 122 -13.67 11.76 -14.46
N GLN A 123 -12.91 11.51 -13.40
CA GLN A 123 -12.43 12.57 -12.51
C GLN A 123 -11.57 13.60 -13.24
N SER A 124 -10.72 13.16 -14.18
CA SER A 124 -9.87 14.07 -14.97
C SER A 124 -10.63 15.04 -15.88
N VAL A 125 -11.92 14.78 -16.10
CA VAL A 125 -12.83 15.65 -16.91
C VAL A 125 -13.63 16.60 -16.03
N VAL A 126 -14.00 16.17 -14.80
CA VAL A 126 -14.98 16.88 -13.95
C VAL A 126 -14.33 17.77 -12.90
N ALA A 127 -13.15 17.42 -12.41
CA ALA A 127 -12.46 18.19 -11.37
C ALA A 127 -10.96 18.34 -11.68
N PRO A 128 -10.37 19.53 -11.52
CA PRO A 128 -8.92 19.67 -11.50
C PRO A 128 -8.33 18.91 -10.31
N ALA A 129 -7.18 18.32 -10.51
CA ALA A 129 -6.56 17.21 -9.80
C ALA A 129 -6.14 17.40 -8.31
N ASP A 130 -6.61 18.40 -7.58
CA ASP A 130 -6.02 18.72 -6.28
C ASP A 130 -6.41 17.80 -5.10
N HIS A 131 -7.43 16.94 -5.25
CA HIS A 131 -7.90 16.07 -4.16
C HIS A 131 -8.41 14.69 -4.61
N ALA A 132 -7.92 14.11 -5.69
CA ALA A 132 -8.27 12.75 -6.03
C ALA A 132 -7.58 11.81 -5.03
N HIS A 133 -8.30 11.36 -4.00
CA HIS A 133 -7.87 10.24 -3.17
C HIS A 133 -7.63 9.03 -4.08
N GLU A 134 -6.36 8.75 -4.34
CA GLU A 134 -5.96 7.63 -5.19
C GLU A 134 -6.29 6.34 -4.45
N ALA A 135 -7.28 5.61 -4.97
CA ALA A 135 -7.67 4.33 -4.41
C ALA A 135 -6.49 3.35 -4.53
N GLN A 136 -5.81 3.11 -3.41
CA GLN A 136 -4.72 2.14 -3.35
C GLN A 136 -5.28 0.73 -3.56
N MET A 137 -4.58 -0.07 -4.36
CA MET A 137 -4.88 -1.48 -4.55
C MET A 137 -3.83 -2.35 -3.86
N GLN A 138 -4.26 -3.55 -3.47
CA GLN A 138 -3.42 -4.48 -2.75
C GLN A 138 -2.82 -5.52 -3.67
N ILE A 139 -1.50 -5.74 -3.54
CA ILE A 139 -0.78 -6.88 -4.09
C ILE A 139 -0.28 -7.68 -2.89
N ARG A 140 -0.50 -8.98 -2.87
CA ARG A 140 -0.06 -9.85 -1.78
C ARG A 140 0.87 -10.93 -2.29
N ALA A 141 1.84 -11.30 -1.45
CA ALA A 141 2.73 -12.42 -1.67
C ALA A 141 3.09 -13.08 -0.34
N GLN A 142 3.63 -14.28 -0.39
CA GLN A 142 4.13 -14.98 0.78
C GLN A 142 5.53 -15.54 0.53
N ALA A 143 6.31 -15.62 1.60
CA ALA A 143 7.54 -16.39 1.64
C ALA A 143 7.49 -17.35 2.82
N SER A 144 8.08 -18.54 2.65
CA SER A 144 8.17 -19.54 3.69
C SER A 144 9.58 -20.10 3.78
N SER A 145 10.03 -20.44 4.98
CA SER A 145 11.27 -21.14 5.22
C SER A 145 11.05 -22.30 6.18
N SER A 146 11.82 -23.37 6.03
CA SER A 146 11.88 -24.46 7.00
C SER A 146 12.68 -24.11 8.26
N ASN A 147 13.51 -23.06 8.20
CA ASN A 147 14.37 -22.62 9.29
C ASN A 147 13.82 -21.33 9.92
N LYS A 148 13.47 -21.35 11.20
CA LYS A 148 12.93 -20.20 11.94
C LYS A 148 13.87 -18.99 12.00
N SER A 149 15.18 -19.22 11.89
CA SER A 149 16.17 -18.13 11.91
C SER A 149 16.29 -17.35 10.60
N ASP A 150 15.71 -17.85 9.49
CA ASP A 150 15.93 -17.26 8.17
C ASP A 150 15.29 -15.86 8.01
N PHE A 151 14.23 -15.58 8.76
CA PHE A 151 13.52 -14.30 8.71
C PHE A 151 13.88 -13.34 9.87
N THR A 152 15.08 -13.46 10.44
CA THR A 152 15.55 -12.51 11.47
C THR A 152 15.68 -11.11 10.88
N THR A 153 16.25 -11.00 9.69
CA THR A 153 16.30 -9.79 8.89
C THR A 153 15.98 -10.10 7.42
N VAL A 154 15.32 -9.18 6.75
CA VAL A 154 15.03 -9.31 5.32
C VAL A 154 15.33 -8.00 4.60
N THR A 155 15.87 -8.10 3.39
CA THR A 155 16.06 -6.96 2.49
C THR A 155 15.11 -7.13 1.31
N LEU A 156 14.24 -6.14 1.09
CA LEU A 156 13.37 -6.09 -0.08
C LEU A 156 14.04 -5.32 -1.22
N GLN A 157 13.96 -5.89 -2.41
CA GLN A 157 14.24 -5.21 -3.66
C GLN A 157 12.92 -4.96 -4.36
N LEU A 158 12.61 -3.69 -4.61
CA LEU A 158 11.35 -3.25 -5.21
C LEU A 158 11.61 -2.63 -6.59
N PRO A 159 10.67 -2.79 -7.54
CA PRO A 159 10.77 -2.15 -8.84
C PRO A 159 10.62 -0.64 -8.71
N LEU A 160 11.30 0.13 -9.57
CA LEU A 160 11.26 1.60 -9.58
C LEU A 160 9.82 2.13 -9.75
N GLN A 161 8.96 1.37 -10.41
CA GLN A 161 7.56 1.72 -10.64
C GLN A 161 6.73 1.84 -9.34
N PHE A 162 7.20 1.24 -8.24
CA PHE A 162 6.55 1.40 -6.94
C PHE A 162 6.91 2.73 -6.25
N GLN A 163 7.88 3.48 -6.79
CA GLN A 163 8.35 4.75 -6.24
C GLN A 163 8.79 4.61 -4.76
N GLN A 164 8.80 5.72 -4.02
CA GLN A 164 9.07 5.69 -2.60
C GLN A 164 7.96 4.96 -1.85
N MET A 165 8.32 4.05 -0.95
CA MET A 165 7.38 3.20 -0.22
C MET A 165 7.68 3.21 1.28
N LEU A 166 6.65 3.43 2.09
CA LEU A 166 6.72 3.24 3.53
C LEU A 166 6.66 1.73 3.83
N VAL A 167 7.67 1.18 4.48
CA VAL A 167 7.69 -0.23 4.88
C VAL A 167 7.40 -0.34 6.36
N VAL A 168 6.37 -1.12 6.72
CA VAL A 168 6.01 -1.45 8.10
C VAL A 168 6.19 -2.94 8.31
N SER A 169 6.99 -3.34 9.28
CA SER A 169 7.19 -4.74 9.64
C SER A 169 6.79 -5.00 11.07
N TYR A 170 6.17 -6.14 11.33
CA TYR A 170 5.83 -6.58 12.68
C TYR A 170 5.68 -8.10 12.77
N GLN A 171 5.88 -8.60 13.97
CA GLN A 171 5.64 -9.98 14.34
C GLN A 171 4.45 -10.02 15.31
N PRO A 172 3.29 -10.57 14.92
CA PRO A 172 2.14 -10.63 15.78
C PRO A 172 2.36 -11.62 16.94
N LYS A 173 2.02 -11.21 18.14
CA LYS A 173 1.91 -12.09 19.29
C LYS A 173 0.51 -12.73 19.29
N GLN A 174 0.43 -14.05 19.53
CA GLN A 174 -0.84 -14.79 19.54
C GLN A 174 -1.02 -15.45 20.89
N VAL A 175 -2.20 -15.32 21.48
CA VAL A 175 -2.58 -15.98 22.71
C VAL A 175 -3.96 -16.66 22.55
N TRP A 176 -4.07 -17.88 23.07
CA TRP A 176 -5.35 -18.59 23.10
C TRP A 176 -6.16 -18.18 24.33
N ILE A 177 -7.39 -17.74 24.12
CA ILE A 177 -8.30 -17.39 25.20
C ILE A 177 -9.43 -18.43 25.21
N LYS A 178 -9.64 -19.08 26.38
CA LYS A 178 -10.78 -19.98 26.57
C LYS A 178 -12.01 -19.13 26.92
N PRO A 179 -13.18 -19.39 26.33
CA PRO A 179 -14.43 -18.74 26.72
C PRO A 179 -14.69 -18.89 28.22
N GLY A 180 -15.09 -17.82 28.90
CA GLY A 180 -15.37 -17.81 30.34
C GLY A 180 -14.14 -17.67 31.25
N ALA A 181 -12.93 -17.62 30.71
CA ALA A 181 -11.71 -17.34 31.47
C ALA A 181 -11.18 -15.95 31.15
N ALA A 182 -10.50 -15.34 32.12
CA ALA A 182 -9.76 -14.09 31.86
C ALA A 182 -8.63 -14.34 30.86
N SER A 183 -8.39 -13.39 29.96
CA SER A 183 -7.23 -13.49 29.06
C SER A 183 -5.92 -13.41 29.87
N PRO A 184 -4.84 -14.07 29.41
CA PRO A 184 -3.50 -13.74 29.90
C PRO A 184 -3.17 -12.28 29.55
N ALA A 185 -2.17 -11.70 30.19
CA ALA A 185 -1.69 -10.37 29.86
C ALA A 185 -1.26 -10.34 28.38
N ILE A 186 -1.77 -9.35 27.64
CA ILE A 186 -1.39 -9.11 26.24
C ILE A 186 -0.42 -7.93 26.24
N GLU A 187 0.82 -8.19 25.86
CA GLU A 187 1.86 -7.16 25.70
C GLU A 187 1.87 -6.65 24.26
N PHE A 188 1.99 -5.34 24.10
CA PHE A 188 2.07 -4.65 22.80
C PHE A 188 3.51 -4.29 22.44
#